data_2f1f4671d598f1b75ec7ca83d6a38a05
#
_entry.id   2f1f4671d598f1b75ec7ca83d6a38a05
#
_cell.length_a   1.000
_cell.length_b   1.000
_cell.length_c   1.000
_cell.angle_alpha   90.00
_cell.angle_beta   90.00
_cell.angle_gamma   90.00
#
_symmetry.space_group_name_H-M   'P 1'
#
loop_
_entity.id
_entity.type
_entity.pdbx_description
1 polymer ?
#
loop_
_entity_poly.entity_id
_entity_poly.type
_entity_poly.pdbx_seq_one_letter_code
_entity_poly.pdbx_strand_id
1 'polypeptide(L)'
;MDPAVLQAITALVVDRVDWTNVDLLLGIEAMGLPLTAPLSVETGVPLVIARKRSYGLEGEVEIDQSTGYSKGAMYLNDLKEGERVAIVDDVLSTGGTLEAVIEGVRRANASVTEIIAVIEKGEGLKRLRDLYPDIRIQSLVRLVMDGEAIVLLDE
;
A
#
# COMPACT_ATOMS: atom_id res chain seq x y z
N MET A 1 -9.51 2.85 -15.83
CA MET A 1 -8.89 4.03 -15.17
C MET A 1 -8.50 5.02 -16.24
N ASP A 2 -8.82 6.30 -16.07
CA ASP A 2 -8.44 7.36 -17.02
C ASP A 2 -6.92 7.54 -17.00
N PRO A 3 -6.23 7.58 -18.17
CA PRO A 3 -4.78 7.75 -18.22
C PRO A 3 -4.28 9.05 -17.59
N ALA A 4 -5.03 10.15 -17.73
CA ALA A 4 -4.66 11.44 -17.14
C ALA A 4 -4.71 11.38 -15.60
N VAL A 5 -5.72 10.71 -15.05
CA VAL A 5 -5.82 10.48 -13.59
C VAL A 5 -4.67 9.61 -13.10
N LEU A 6 -4.34 8.54 -13.84
CA LEU A 6 -3.22 7.67 -13.47
C LEU A 6 -1.88 8.41 -13.50
N GLN A 7 -1.65 9.25 -14.53
CA GLN A 7 -0.46 10.09 -14.61
C GLN A 7 -0.37 11.09 -13.44
N ALA A 8 -1.50 11.74 -13.10
CA ALA A 8 -1.54 12.69 -11.99
C ALA A 8 -1.23 11.98 -10.64
N ILE A 9 -1.82 10.80 -10.39
CA ILE A 9 -1.52 10.00 -9.20
C ILE A 9 -0.04 9.62 -9.16
N THR A 10 0.51 9.12 -10.28
CA THR A 10 1.92 8.74 -10.37
C THR A 10 2.82 9.92 -10.03
N ALA A 11 2.59 11.10 -10.64
CA ALA A 11 3.37 12.31 -10.37
C ALA A 11 3.32 12.73 -8.90
N LEU A 12 2.11 12.72 -8.29
CA LEU A 12 1.94 13.07 -6.88
C LEU A 12 2.66 12.09 -5.94
N VAL A 13 2.63 10.79 -6.22
CA VAL A 13 3.32 9.80 -5.41
C VAL A 13 4.84 9.93 -5.56
N VAL A 14 5.32 10.15 -6.79
CA VAL A 14 6.77 10.38 -7.05
C VAL A 14 7.29 11.57 -6.26
N ASP A 15 6.52 12.66 -6.18
CA ASP A 15 6.90 13.87 -5.44
C ASP A 15 6.86 13.71 -3.91
N ARG A 16 5.97 12.87 -3.39
CA ARG A 16 5.72 12.73 -1.95
C ARG A 16 6.57 11.68 -1.23
N VAL A 17 7.08 10.67 -1.93
CA VAL A 17 7.86 9.58 -1.35
C VAL A 17 9.35 9.91 -1.32
N ASP A 18 10.02 9.59 -0.23
CA ASP A 18 11.48 9.62 -0.16
C ASP A 18 12.07 8.34 -0.79
N TRP A 19 12.24 8.37 -2.10
CA TRP A 19 12.77 7.23 -2.87
C TRP A 19 14.21 6.85 -2.52
N THR A 20 14.95 7.71 -1.84
CA THR A 20 16.31 7.35 -1.35
C THR A 20 16.27 6.35 -0.20
N ASN A 21 15.09 6.20 0.41
CA ASN A 21 14.81 5.29 1.52
C ASN A 21 13.91 4.12 1.12
N VAL A 22 13.83 3.78 -0.17
CA VAL A 22 13.00 2.69 -0.72
C VAL A 22 13.84 1.81 -1.63
N ASP A 23 13.90 0.53 -1.31
CA ASP A 23 14.57 -0.49 -2.13
C ASP A 23 13.57 -1.26 -3.00
N LEU A 24 12.29 -1.32 -2.56
CA LEU A 24 11.26 -2.14 -3.18
C LEU A 24 9.89 -1.48 -3.09
N LEU A 25 9.13 -1.49 -4.19
CA LEU A 25 7.71 -1.17 -4.22
C LEU A 25 6.89 -2.41 -3.97
N LEU A 26 5.80 -2.29 -3.20
CA LEU A 26 4.82 -3.34 -2.98
C LEU A 26 3.43 -2.86 -3.40
N GLY A 27 2.84 -3.53 -4.38
CA GLY A 27 1.47 -3.33 -4.82
C GLY A 27 0.54 -4.41 -4.30
N ILE A 28 -0.64 -4.01 -3.81
CA ILE A 28 -1.63 -4.97 -3.28
C ILE A 28 -2.62 -5.33 -4.38
N GLU A 29 -2.82 -6.62 -4.61
CA GLU A 29 -3.81 -7.12 -5.56
C GLU A 29 -5.24 -6.80 -5.08
N ALA A 30 -6.10 -6.19 -5.93
CA ALA A 30 -5.93 -6.00 -7.38
C ALA A 30 -5.60 -4.54 -7.76
N MET A 31 -6.18 -3.54 -7.09
CA MET A 31 -6.15 -2.14 -7.54
C MET A 31 -4.86 -1.40 -7.22
N GLY A 32 -4.04 -1.89 -6.32
CA GLY A 32 -2.68 -1.38 -6.12
C GLY A 32 -1.77 -1.61 -7.33
N LEU A 33 -2.01 -2.64 -8.15
CA LEU A 33 -1.13 -2.99 -9.27
C LEU A 33 -1.08 -1.92 -10.38
N PRO A 34 -2.22 -1.39 -10.87
CA PRO A 34 -2.21 -0.30 -11.84
C PRO A 34 -1.50 0.96 -11.34
N LEU A 35 -1.43 1.16 -10.02
CA LEU A 35 -0.79 2.30 -9.40
C LEU A 35 0.73 2.09 -9.28
N THR A 36 1.16 0.91 -8.86
CA THR A 36 2.57 0.61 -8.61
C THR A 36 3.37 0.35 -9.88
N ALA A 37 2.76 -0.21 -10.92
CA ALA A 37 3.47 -0.48 -12.17
C ALA A 37 4.08 0.79 -12.83
N PRO A 38 3.33 1.89 -13.04
CA PRO A 38 3.91 3.11 -13.58
C PRO A 38 4.93 3.75 -12.63
N LEU A 39 4.73 3.64 -11.31
CA LEU A 39 5.70 4.13 -10.32
C LEU A 39 7.04 3.40 -10.42
N SER A 40 7.02 2.06 -10.55
CA SER A 40 8.24 1.28 -10.75
C SER A 40 9.01 1.69 -12.01
N VAL A 41 8.30 1.95 -13.11
CA VAL A 41 8.91 2.42 -14.36
C VAL A 41 9.51 3.81 -14.20
N GLU A 42 8.80 4.73 -13.55
CA GLU A 42 9.23 6.13 -13.37
C GLU A 42 10.41 6.26 -12.41
N THR A 43 10.40 5.51 -11.31
CA THR A 43 11.41 5.61 -10.24
C THR A 43 12.59 4.65 -10.43
N GLY A 44 12.43 3.61 -11.28
CA GLY A 44 13.40 2.52 -11.41
C GLY A 44 13.44 1.57 -10.21
N VAL A 45 12.52 1.72 -9.23
CA VAL A 45 12.44 0.84 -8.05
C VAL A 45 11.74 -0.46 -8.43
N PRO A 46 12.31 -1.64 -8.11
CA PRO A 46 11.67 -2.93 -8.36
C PRO A 46 10.30 -3.06 -7.71
N LEU A 47 9.40 -3.83 -8.33
CA LEU A 47 8.03 -4.03 -7.87
C LEU A 47 7.79 -5.49 -7.48
N VAL A 48 7.22 -5.71 -6.29
CA VAL A 48 6.63 -6.99 -5.86
C VAL A 48 5.15 -6.83 -5.60
N ILE A 49 4.44 -7.95 -5.55
CA ILE A 49 2.99 -7.97 -5.47
C ILE A 49 2.54 -8.81 -4.28
N ALA A 50 1.71 -8.21 -3.40
CA ALA A 50 0.92 -8.96 -2.45
C ALA A 50 -0.27 -9.60 -3.17
N ARG A 51 -0.27 -10.92 -3.31
CA ARG A 51 -1.23 -11.68 -4.14
C ARG A 51 -2.27 -12.40 -3.28
N LYS A 52 -3.46 -12.58 -3.84
CA LYS A 52 -4.53 -13.37 -3.21
C LYS A 52 -4.40 -14.88 -3.46
N ARG A 53 -3.38 -15.31 -4.19
CA ARG A 53 -3.17 -16.71 -4.54
C ARG A 53 -1.70 -17.09 -4.32
N SER A 54 -1.49 -18.21 -3.62
CA SER A 54 -0.17 -18.82 -3.50
C SER A 54 0.35 -19.33 -4.84
N TYR A 55 1.64 -19.19 -5.06
CA TYR A 55 2.39 -19.82 -6.16
C TYR A 55 3.32 -20.92 -5.67
N GLY A 56 3.41 -21.14 -4.34
CA GLY A 56 4.28 -22.14 -3.73
C GLY A 56 5.75 -21.88 -3.97
N LEU A 57 6.15 -20.61 -4.08
CA LEU A 57 7.55 -20.23 -4.28
C LEU A 57 8.33 -20.33 -2.98
N GLU A 58 9.62 -20.61 -3.09
CA GLU A 58 10.52 -20.61 -1.95
C GLU A 58 10.58 -19.20 -1.33
N GLY A 59 10.44 -19.11 0.00
CA GLY A 59 10.40 -17.82 0.71
C GLY A 59 9.06 -17.10 0.67
N GLU A 60 8.01 -17.72 0.10
CA GLU A 60 6.66 -17.14 0.13
C GLU A 60 6.17 -16.95 1.57
N VAL A 61 5.72 -15.73 1.89
CA VAL A 61 5.13 -15.40 3.20
C VAL A 61 3.63 -15.34 3.06
N GLU A 62 2.92 -16.25 3.73
CA GLU A 62 1.46 -16.22 3.83
C GLU A 62 1.02 -15.21 4.90
N ILE A 63 0.03 -14.37 4.57
CA ILE A 63 -0.55 -13.36 5.44
C ILE A 63 -2.03 -13.65 5.60
N ASP A 64 -2.49 -13.77 6.83
CA ASP A 64 -3.91 -13.84 7.14
C ASP A 64 -4.55 -12.45 7.01
N GLN A 65 -5.37 -12.26 5.98
CA GLN A 65 -6.17 -11.06 5.83
C GLN A 65 -7.52 -11.27 6.53
N SER A 66 -7.67 -10.71 7.72
CA SER A 66 -8.96 -10.62 8.41
C SER A 66 -9.44 -9.17 8.41
N THR A 67 -10.23 -8.80 7.42
CA THR A 67 -10.97 -7.53 7.42
C THR A 67 -12.39 -7.79 7.90
N GLY A 68 -13.10 -6.76 8.39
CA GLY A 68 -14.50 -6.88 8.82
C GLY A 68 -15.47 -7.40 7.74
N TYR A 69 -15.01 -7.48 6.48
CA TYR A 69 -15.82 -7.85 5.31
C TYR A 69 -15.31 -9.06 4.53
N SER A 70 -14.07 -9.49 4.73
CA SER A 70 -13.50 -10.66 4.06
C SER A 70 -12.48 -11.37 4.94
N LYS A 71 -12.51 -12.70 4.91
CA LYS A 71 -11.43 -13.56 5.42
C LYS A 71 -10.75 -14.17 4.21
N GLY A 72 -9.44 -14.01 4.12
CA GLY A 72 -8.65 -14.57 3.04
C GLY A 72 -7.18 -14.60 3.42
N ALA A 73 -6.38 -15.28 2.63
CA ALA A 73 -4.93 -15.22 2.72
C ALA A 73 -4.38 -14.34 1.59
N MET A 74 -3.29 -13.66 1.87
CA MET A 74 -2.45 -13.02 0.87
C MET A 74 -1.05 -13.61 0.95
N TYR A 75 -0.30 -13.47 -0.13
CA TYR A 75 1.01 -14.08 -0.29
C TYR A 75 2.00 -13.05 -0.79
N LEU A 76 3.13 -12.92 -0.09
CA LEU A 76 4.26 -12.08 -0.49
C LEU A 76 5.37 -12.97 -1.00
N ASN A 77 5.96 -12.59 -2.12
CA ASN A 77 7.13 -13.25 -2.69
C ASN A 77 8.23 -12.23 -2.98
N ASP A 78 9.45 -12.72 -3.16
CA ASP A 78 10.61 -11.93 -3.58
C ASP A 78 11.02 -10.78 -2.63
N LEU A 79 10.64 -10.87 -1.34
CA LEU A 79 11.13 -9.99 -0.29
C LEU A 79 12.44 -10.53 0.27
N LYS A 80 13.44 -9.67 0.40
CA LYS A 80 14.75 -10.01 0.99
C LYS A 80 14.92 -9.34 2.34
N GLU A 81 15.66 -10.00 3.21
CA GLU A 81 16.03 -9.45 4.50
C GLU A 81 16.73 -8.09 4.37
N GLY A 82 16.29 -7.13 5.17
CA GLY A 82 16.84 -5.78 5.24
C GLY A 82 16.30 -4.81 4.18
N GLU A 83 15.48 -5.25 3.22
CA GLU A 83 14.88 -4.35 2.23
C GLU A 83 13.91 -3.36 2.87
N ARG A 84 13.92 -2.12 2.36
CA ARG A 84 13.03 -1.02 2.72
C ARG A 84 11.92 -0.92 1.69
N VAL A 85 10.69 -1.12 2.14
CA VAL A 85 9.52 -1.30 1.29
C VAL A 85 8.61 -0.08 1.35
N ALA A 86 8.23 0.45 0.18
CA ALA A 86 7.11 1.37 0.04
C ALA A 86 5.86 0.62 -0.44
N ILE A 87 4.74 0.81 0.27
CA ILE A 87 3.45 0.21 -0.10
C ILE A 87 2.57 1.28 -0.75
N VAL A 88 1.99 0.97 -1.90
CA VAL A 88 1.02 1.84 -2.57
C VAL A 88 -0.28 1.07 -2.82
N ASP A 89 -1.40 1.66 -2.38
CA ASP A 89 -2.74 1.06 -2.53
C ASP A 89 -3.76 2.11 -2.96
N ASP A 90 -4.92 1.68 -3.43
CA ASP A 90 -5.97 2.57 -3.92
C ASP A 90 -6.78 3.21 -2.78
N VAL A 91 -7.22 2.42 -1.80
CA VAL A 91 -8.11 2.88 -0.73
C VAL A 91 -7.69 2.40 0.65
N LEU A 92 -7.45 3.32 1.55
CA LEU A 92 -7.28 3.08 2.97
C LEU A 92 -8.58 3.39 3.72
N SER A 93 -9.29 2.36 4.15
CA SER A 93 -10.53 2.49 4.93
C SER A 93 -10.29 2.14 6.41
N THR A 94 -10.34 0.87 6.79
CA THR A 94 -10.08 0.41 8.17
C THR A 94 -8.60 0.19 8.48
N GLY A 95 -7.79 0.01 7.45
CA GLY A 95 -6.36 -0.28 7.54
C GLY A 95 -6.01 -1.75 7.77
N GLY A 96 -6.99 -2.65 7.89
CA GLY A 96 -6.73 -4.06 8.20
C GLY A 96 -5.87 -4.80 7.16
N THR A 97 -6.06 -4.51 5.87
CA THR A 97 -5.22 -5.07 4.81
C THR A 97 -3.78 -4.60 4.92
N LEU A 98 -3.57 -3.29 5.10
CA LEU A 98 -2.23 -2.72 5.24
C LEU A 98 -1.53 -3.24 6.50
N GLU A 99 -2.24 -3.35 7.62
CA GLU A 99 -1.71 -3.95 8.85
C GLU A 99 -1.20 -5.38 8.62
N ALA A 100 -2.00 -6.21 7.96
CA ALA A 100 -1.60 -7.58 7.63
C ALA A 100 -0.37 -7.62 6.71
N VAL A 101 -0.29 -6.73 5.71
CA VAL A 101 0.85 -6.62 4.79
C VAL A 101 2.11 -6.12 5.52
N ILE A 102 2.00 -5.12 6.41
CA ILE A 102 3.12 -4.65 7.25
C ILE A 102 3.71 -5.82 8.05
N GLU A 103 2.85 -6.60 8.73
CA GLU A 103 3.29 -7.75 9.51
C GLU A 103 3.90 -8.86 8.62
N GLY A 104 3.40 -9.04 7.40
CA GLY A 104 4.00 -9.96 6.42
C GLY A 104 5.40 -9.53 5.99
N VAL A 105 5.60 -8.24 5.69
CA VAL A 105 6.90 -7.67 5.34
C VAL A 105 7.89 -7.84 6.50
N ARG A 106 7.46 -7.57 7.74
CA ARG A 106 8.29 -7.77 8.95
C ARG A 106 8.67 -9.24 9.16
N ARG A 107 7.77 -10.19 8.87
CA ARG A 107 8.08 -11.64 8.93
C ARG A 107 9.11 -12.08 7.89
N ALA A 108 9.22 -11.36 6.77
CA ALA A 108 10.29 -11.54 5.79
C ALA A 108 11.62 -10.88 6.21
N ASN A 109 11.71 -10.33 7.43
CA ASN A 109 12.84 -9.54 7.92
C ASN A 109 13.14 -8.28 7.07
N ALA A 110 12.14 -7.78 6.36
CA ALA A 110 12.15 -6.49 5.67
C ALA A 110 11.44 -5.41 6.50
N SER A 111 11.53 -4.15 6.12
CA SER A 111 10.90 -3.03 6.81
C SER A 111 10.02 -2.23 5.87
N VAL A 112 8.87 -1.77 6.36
CA VAL A 112 8.03 -0.79 5.64
C VAL A 112 8.48 0.60 6.06
N THR A 113 8.83 1.45 5.09
CA THR A 113 9.26 2.84 5.35
C THR A 113 8.20 3.86 4.94
N GLU A 114 7.46 3.57 3.87
CA GLU A 114 6.45 4.45 3.28
C GLU A 114 5.16 3.69 2.99
N ILE A 115 4.02 4.31 3.27
CA ILE A 115 2.71 3.86 2.79
C ILE A 115 1.97 5.04 2.20
N ILE A 116 1.51 4.90 0.94
CA ILE A 116 0.62 5.87 0.30
C ILE A 116 -0.65 5.17 -0.17
N ALA A 117 -1.78 5.63 0.32
CA ALA A 117 -3.09 5.34 -0.25
C ALA A 117 -3.54 6.51 -1.13
N VAL A 118 -4.11 6.21 -2.30
CA VAL A 118 -4.69 7.28 -3.13
C VAL A 118 -5.86 7.94 -2.41
N ILE A 119 -6.72 7.12 -1.80
CA ILE A 119 -7.92 7.59 -1.13
C ILE A 119 -7.92 7.12 0.33
N GLU A 120 -8.12 8.06 1.25
CA GLU A 120 -8.45 7.78 2.65
C GLU A 120 -9.95 7.90 2.87
N LYS A 121 -10.53 6.89 3.55
CA LYS A 121 -11.94 6.88 3.97
C LYS A 121 -12.05 6.38 5.40
N GLY A 122 -12.57 7.21 6.30
CA GLY A 122 -12.74 6.85 7.72
C GLY A 122 -11.45 7.05 8.54
N GLU A 123 -11.26 6.24 9.58
CA GLU A 123 -10.22 6.44 10.61
C GLU A 123 -9.00 5.53 10.47
N GLY A 124 -8.91 4.75 9.38
CA GLY A 124 -7.84 3.76 9.22
C GLY A 124 -6.44 4.36 9.14
N LEU A 125 -6.27 5.51 8.51
CA LEU A 125 -4.99 6.19 8.41
C LEU A 125 -4.49 6.65 9.78
N LYS A 126 -5.36 7.29 10.58
CA LYS A 126 -5.03 7.68 11.95
C LYS A 126 -4.67 6.46 12.78
N ARG A 127 -5.48 5.40 12.73
CA ARG A 127 -5.23 4.15 13.44
C ARG A 127 -3.87 3.55 13.09
N LEU A 128 -3.51 3.48 11.81
CA LEU A 128 -2.22 2.94 11.38
C LEU A 128 -1.04 3.81 11.81
N ARG A 129 -1.17 5.14 11.76
CA ARG A 129 -0.14 6.06 12.25
C ARG A 129 0.10 5.89 13.76
N ASP A 130 -0.95 5.66 14.54
CA ASP A 130 -0.85 5.43 15.98
C ASP A 130 -0.18 4.08 16.30
N LEU A 131 -0.43 3.04 15.48
CA LEU A 131 0.15 1.70 15.66
C LEU A 131 1.59 1.59 15.13
N TYR A 132 1.91 2.33 14.08
CA TYR A 132 3.20 2.26 13.38
C TYR A 132 3.83 3.65 13.22
N PRO A 133 4.27 4.28 14.34
CA PRO A 133 4.83 5.63 14.31
C PRO A 133 6.17 5.73 13.58
N ASP A 134 6.80 4.61 13.30
CA ASP A 134 8.04 4.46 12.54
C ASP A 134 7.83 4.44 11.02
N ILE A 135 6.58 4.31 10.57
CA ILE A 135 6.22 4.27 9.15
C ILE A 135 5.60 5.61 8.74
N ARG A 136 6.07 6.18 7.64
CA ARG A 136 5.43 7.36 7.06
C ARG A 136 4.19 6.96 6.27
N ILE A 137 3.00 7.24 6.80
CA ILE A 137 1.72 6.85 6.20
C ILE A 137 0.97 8.10 5.73
N GLN A 138 0.58 8.14 4.45
CA GLN A 138 -0.07 9.27 3.80
C GLN A 138 -1.23 8.84 2.91
N SER A 139 -2.14 9.77 2.64
CA SER A 139 -3.13 9.67 1.58
C SER A 139 -3.01 10.86 0.63
N LEU A 140 -3.43 10.69 -0.63
CA LEU A 140 -3.47 11.80 -1.58
C LEU A 140 -4.75 12.60 -1.45
N VAL A 141 -5.87 11.91 -1.15
CA VAL A 141 -7.20 12.50 -1.06
C VAL A 141 -7.94 11.91 0.13
N ARG A 142 -8.61 12.75 0.90
CA ARG A 142 -9.49 12.33 1.99
C ARG A 142 -10.96 12.45 1.58
N LEU A 143 -11.70 11.35 1.74
CA LEU A 143 -13.15 11.32 1.52
C LEU A 143 -13.89 11.24 2.86
N VAL A 144 -14.91 12.07 3.01
CA VAL A 144 -15.87 12.00 4.11
C VAL A 144 -17.26 11.74 3.53
N MET A 145 -18.03 10.88 4.18
CA MET A 145 -19.43 10.66 3.84
C MET A 145 -20.29 11.64 4.62
N ASP A 146 -21.05 12.48 3.92
CA ASP A 146 -22.10 13.32 4.49
C ASP A 146 -23.45 12.79 4.00
N GLY A 147 -24.05 11.90 4.77
CA GLY A 147 -25.21 11.12 4.33
C GLY A 147 -24.86 10.21 3.15
N GLU A 148 -25.54 10.42 2.00
CA GLU A 148 -25.24 9.71 0.73
C GLU A 148 -24.22 10.46 -0.14
N ALA A 149 -23.83 11.68 0.23
CA ALA A 149 -22.89 12.49 -0.52
C ALA A 149 -21.43 12.16 -0.15
N ILE A 150 -20.55 12.18 -1.16
CA ILE A 150 -19.11 12.09 -0.98
C ILE A 150 -18.55 13.50 -0.99
N VAL A 151 -17.86 13.88 0.08
CA VAL A 151 -17.20 15.18 0.20
C VAL A 151 -15.69 14.98 0.20
N LEU A 152 -15.00 15.71 -0.67
CA LEU A 152 -13.55 15.82 -0.65
C LEU A 152 -13.19 16.86 0.42
N LEU A 153 -12.26 16.49 1.31
CA LEU A 153 -11.66 17.46 2.20
C LEU A 153 -10.33 17.90 1.59
N ASP A 154 -10.22 19.20 1.30
CA ASP A 154 -8.93 19.83 0.99
C ASP A 154 -8.10 19.90 2.28
N GLU A 155 -6.82 19.49 2.21
CA GLU A 155 -5.85 19.70 3.29
C GLU A 155 -5.36 21.13 3.33
#